data_e7ece3f5105c8b8ee3607181383942da
#
_entry.id   e7ece3f5105c8b8ee3607181383942da
#
_cell.length_a   1.000
_cell.length_b   1.000
_cell.length_c   1.000
_cell.angle_alpha   90.00
_cell.angle_beta   90.00
_cell.angle_gamma   90.00
#
_symmetry.space_group_name_H-M   'P 1'
#
loop_
_entity.id
_entity.type
_entity.pdbx_description
1 polymer ?
#
loop_
_entity_poly.entity_id
_entity_poly.type
_entity_poly.pdbx_seq_one_letter_code
_entity_poly.pdbx_strand_id
1 'polypeptide(L)'
;EIRSRGLGDVYKRQTEYFSHADDASFDDAKPGINKIWKVLHYNVKRNGGPDFWKFRTRVAKAAEKVGNLSLHVWAGSLGGPSGHVLVGYGSEDMSGIDNESETWPKVMEAYKELFGEDSFENDQEAFNNSLEMWGNFSEIWRWLPELSSPPVAVN
;
A
#
# COMPACT_ATOMS: atom_id res chain seq x y z
N GLU A 1 52.05 5.06 12.36
CA GLU A 1 50.77 5.70 12.60
C GLU A 1 49.74 5.10 11.65
N ILE A 2 49.03 4.09 12.14
CA ILE A 2 47.90 3.50 11.40
C ILE A 2 46.76 4.50 11.48
N ARG A 3 46.66 5.36 10.49
CA ARG A 3 45.42 6.15 10.31
C ARG A 3 44.30 5.18 10.00
N SER A 4 43.48 4.89 10.99
CA SER A 4 42.15 4.34 10.75
C SER A 4 41.41 5.34 9.85
N ARG A 5 41.44 5.10 8.54
CA ARG A 5 40.46 5.72 7.65
C ARG A 5 39.12 5.21 8.14
N GLY A 6 38.41 6.07 8.88
CA GLY A 6 37.05 5.84 9.17
C GLY A 6 36.38 5.43 7.87
N LEU A 7 35.76 4.26 7.86
CA LEU A 7 34.80 3.91 6.86
C LEU A 7 33.74 5.00 6.99
N GLY A 8 33.92 6.06 6.21
CA GLY A 8 32.85 7.04 6.02
C GLY A 8 31.65 6.24 5.59
N ASP A 9 30.60 6.28 6.38
CA ASP A 9 29.31 5.73 6.03
C ASP A 9 28.94 6.28 4.66
N VAL A 10 29.24 5.49 3.63
CA VAL A 10 28.70 5.72 2.32
C VAL A 10 27.23 5.34 2.47
N TYR A 11 26.43 6.30 2.97
CA TYR A 11 24.99 6.23 2.84
C TYR A 11 24.70 6.14 1.35
N LYS A 12 24.59 4.92 0.85
CA LYS A 12 24.02 4.68 -0.45
C LYS A 12 22.58 5.15 -0.34
N ARG A 13 22.31 6.36 -0.80
CA ARG A 13 20.93 6.80 -1.00
C ARG A 13 20.34 5.87 -2.03
N GLN A 14 19.59 4.88 -1.56
CA GLN A 14 18.84 4.03 -2.43
C GLN A 14 17.60 4.81 -2.85
N THR A 15 17.44 5.04 -4.13
CA THR A 15 16.23 5.62 -4.69
C THR A 15 15.40 4.49 -5.27
N GLU A 16 14.19 4.35 -4.79
CA GLU A 16 13.23 3.41 -5.32
C GLU A 16 12.18 4.16 -6.13
N TYR A 17 11.79 3.58 -7.25
CA TYR A 17 10.73 4.10 -8.11
C TYR A 17 9.54 3.14 -8.05
N PHE A 18 8.35 3.72 -7.92
CA PHE A 18 7.10 3.00 -7.86
C PHE A 18 6.17 3.49 -8.96
N SER A 19 5.41 2.57 -9.53
CA SER A 19 4.31 2.85 -10.46
C SER A 19 3.00 2.64 -9.73
N HIS A 20 2.08 3.60 -9.85
CA HIS A 20 0.74 3.48 -9.29
C HIS A 20 -0.04 2.39 -10.02
N ALA A 21 -0.75 1.54 -9.27
CA ALA A 21 -1.57 0.46 -9.77
C ALA A 21 -3.05 0.85 -9.69
N ASP A 22 -3.55 1.51 -10.74
CA ASP A 22 -4.91 2.06 -10.76
C ASP A 22 -5.99 1.00 -10.52
N ASP A 23 -5.85 -0.18 -11.13
CA ASP A 23 -6.82 -1.28 -10.99
C ASP A 23 -6.90 -1.87 -9.56
N ALA A 24 -5.88 -1.64 -8.74
CA ALA A 24 -5.79 -2.10 -7.36
C ALA A 24 -5.96 -0.97 -6.33
N SER A 25 -6.29 0.23 -6.80
CA SER A 25 -6.44 1.43 -5.99
C SER A 25 -7.88 1.96 -6.07
N PHE A 26 -8.30 2.65 -5.03
CA PHE A 26 -9.57 3.35 -4.97
C PHE A 26 -9.45 4.57 -4.06
N ASP A 27 -9.92 5.73 -4.51
CA ASP A 27 -9.91 6.95 -3.70
C ASP A 27 -11.13 7.82 -4.04
N ASP A 28 -12.04 7.94 -3.10
CA ASP A 28 -13.16 8.88 -3.15
C ASP A 28 -13.07 9.96 -2.06
N ALA A 29 -11.94 10.03 -1.37
CA ALA A 29 -11.68 11.06 -0.37
C ALA A 29 -11.57 12.44 -1.02
N LYS A 30 -11.99 13.46 -0.27
CA LYS A 30 -11.80 14.84 -0.72
C LYS A 30 -10.30 15.15 -0.83
N PRO A 31 -9.88 15.83 -1.91
CA PRO A 31 -8.48 16.18 -2.09
C PRO A 31 -7.88 16.89 -0.86
N GLY A 32 -6.73 16.41 -0.40
CA GLY A 32 -6.00 17.00 0.73
C GLY A 32 -6.56 16.70 2.12
N ILE A 33 -7.59 15.85 2.24
CA ILE A 33 -8.12 15.45 3.54
C ILE A 33 -7.18 14.46 4.25
N ASN A 34 -6.58 13.55 3.50
CA ASN A 34 -5.71 12.53 4.06
C ASN A 34 -4.36 13.12 4.46
N LYS A 35 -4.09 13.15 5.77
CA LYS A 35 -2.84 13.66 6.36
C LYS A 35 -1.97 12.56 6.93
N ILE A 36 -2.58 11.42 7.22
CA ILE A 36 -1.93 10.24 7.79
C ILE A 36 -2.16 9.07 6.83
N TRP A 37 -1.11 8.28 6.62
CA TRP A 37 -1.16 7.10 5.78
C TRP A 37 -0.59 5.92 6.55
N LYS A 38 -1.36 4.84 6.67
CA LYS A 38 -0.82 3.54 7.03
C LYS A 38 -0.30 2.89 5.76
N VAL A 39 0.98 2.67 5.68
CA VAL A 39 1.63 2.08 4.51
C VAL A 39 2.12 0.69 4.86
N LEU A 40 1.62 -0.29 4.13
CA LEU A 40 2.03 -1.68 4.23
C LEU A 40 3.04 -1.99 3.12
N HIS A 41 4.18 -2.51 3.50
CA HIS A 41 5.20 -3.01 2.60
C HIS A 41 5.02 -4.51 2.42
N TYR A 42 4.87 -4.94 1.18
CA TYR A 42 4.79 -6.34 0.81
C TYR A 42 5.95 -6.74 -0.08
N ASN A 43 6.49 -7.91 0.18
CA ASN A 43 7.50 -8.53 -0.67
C ASN A 43 6.87 -9.76 -1.34
N VAL A 44 6.50 -9.60 -2.60
CA VAL A 44 5.76 -10.62 -3.36
C VAL A 44 6.75 -11.63 -3.95
N LYS A 45 6.51 -12.91 -3.75
CA LYS A 45 7.29 -14.01 -4.36
C LYS A 45 7.31 -13.88 -5.87
N ARG A 46 8.37 -14.37 -6.49
CA ARG A 46 8.54 -14.35 -7.95
C ARG A 46 7.33 -14.91 -8.72
N ASN A 47 6.66 -15.94 -8.19
CA ASN A 47 5.50 -16.58 -8.81
C ASN A 47 4.18 -16.20 -8.12
N GLY A 48 4.22 -15.31 -7.12
CA GLY A 48 3.05 -14.92 -6.32
C GLY A 48 2.22 -13.79 -6.93
N GLY A 49 2.73 -13.15 -7.98
CA GLY A 49 2.08 -11.98 -8.60
C GLY A 49 0.60 -12.20 -8.95
N PRO A 50 0.21 -13.27 -9.62
CA PRO A 50 -1.19 -13.49 -9.99
C PRO A 50 -2.15 -13.47 -8.80
N ASP A 51 -1.84 -14.16 -7.71
CA ASP A 51 -2.69 -14.24 -6.53
C ASP A 51 -2.69 -12.92 -5.75
N PHE A 52 -1.52 -12.28 -5.63
CA PHE A 52 -1.38 -10.96 -5.03
C PHE A 52 -2.29 -9.94 -5.74
N TRP A 53 -2.15 -9.78 -7.04
CA TRP A 53 -2.88 -8.77 -7.80
C TRP A 53 -4.37 -9.09 -7.90
N LYS A 54 -4.75 -10.36 -8.00
CA LYS A 54 -6.16 -10.79 -7.95
C LYS A 54 -6.82 -10.30 -6.67
N PHE A 55 -6.21 -10.56 -5.52
CA PHE A 55 -6.74 -10.13 -4.23
C PHE A 55 -6.81 -8.61 -4.13
N ARG A 56 -5.72 -7.89 -4.47
CA ARG A 56 -5.68 -6.43 -4.37
C ARG A 56 -6.70 -5.73 -5.27
N THR A 57 -6.83 -6.18 -6.53
CA THR A 57 -7.84 -5.65 -7.46
C THR A 57 -9.26 -5.89 -6.97
N ARG A 58 -9.53 -7.06 -6.39
CA ARG A 58 -10.86 -7.35 -5.83
C ARG A 58 -11.14 -6.53 -4.56
N VAL A 59 -10.14 -6.32 -3.71
CA VAL A 59 -10.27 -5.43 -2.54
C VAL A 59 -10.59 -4.00 -2.99
N ALA A 60 -9.93 -3.47 -4.02
CA ALA A 60 -10.22 -2.14 -4.54
C ALA A 60 -11.69 -2.01 -5.02
N LYS A 61 -12.22 -3.01 -5.74
CA LYS A 61 -13.62 -3.04 -6.17
C LYS A 61 -14.61 -3.14 -5.00
N ALA A 62 -14.26 -3.89 -3.97
CA ALA A 62 -15.08 -3.95 -2.75
C ALA A 62 -15.04 -2.63 -1.99
N ALA A 63 -13.88 -1.97 -1.91
CA ALA A 63 -13.72 -0.64 -1.33
C ALA A 63 -14.54 0.41 -2.09
N GLU A 64 -14.54 0.37 -3.43
CA GLU A 64 -15.38 1.23 -4.27
C GLU A 64 -16.86 1.07 -3.94
N LYS A 65 -17.33 -0.15 -3.72
CA LYS A 65 -18.74 -0.42 -3.34
C LYS A 65 -19.10 0.13 -1.96
N VAL A 66 -18.15 0.11 -1.02
CA VAL A 66 -18.36 0.64 0.34
C VAL A 66 -18.30 2.17 0.35
N GLY A 67 -17.38 2.74 -0.42
CA GLY A 67 -17.13 4.19 -0.49
C GLY A 67 -16.45 4.76 0.75
N ASN A 68 -16.12 6.03 0.69
CA ASN A 68 -15.47 6.80 1.76
C ASN A 68 -14.16 6.16 2.26
N LEU A 69 -13.36 5.73 1.29
CA LEU A 69 -12.06 5.09 1.51
C LEU A 69 -10.99 5.70 0.62
N SER A 70 -9.75 5.69 1.11
CA SER A 70 -8.57 6.04 0.33
C SER A 70 -7.59 4.88 0.42
N LEU A 71 -7.46 4.16 -0.69
CA LEU A 71 -6.62 2.99 -0.84
C LEU A 71 -5.76 3.15 -2.09
N HIS A 72 -4.47 3.22 -1.91
CA HIS A 72 -3.53 3.29 -3.02
C HIS A 72 -2.53 2.15 -3.00
N VAL A 73 -2.21 1.64 -4.19
CA VAL A 73 -1.23 0.57 -4.37
C VAL A 73 -0.17 1.02 -5.35
N TRP A 74 1.09 0.81 -4.99
CA TRP A 74 2.24 1.12 -5.83
C TRP A 74 3.15 -0.10 -5.98
N ALA A 75 3.46 -0.47 -7.20
CA ALA A 75 4.41 -1.52 -7.52
C ALA A 75 5.82 -0.95 -7.69
N GLY A 76 6.79 -1.55 -7.03
CA GLY A 76 8.19 -1.19 -7.21
C GLY A 76 8.66 -1.52 -8.63
N SER A 77 9.23 -0.52 -9.31
CA SER A 77 9.69 -0.64 -10.69
C SER A 77 11.21 -0.65 -10.83
N LEU A 78 11.92 0.13 -10.01
CA LEU A 78 13.38 0.25 -10.03
C LEU A 78 13.94 0.57 -8.64
N GLY A 79 15.15 0.10 -8.37
CA GLY A 79 15.96 0.52 -7.22
C GLY A 79 15.72 -0.25 -5.93
N GLY A 80 14.59 -0.92 -5.80
CA GLY A 80 14.22 -1.71 -4.65
C GLY A 80 14.27 -3.22 -4.87
N PRO A 81 13.86 -4.02 -3.88
CA PRO A 81 13.70 -5.46 -4.02
C PRO A 81 12.70 -5.81 -5.13
N SER A 82 12.99 -6.87 -5.88
CA SER A 82 12.03 -7.41 -6.85
C SER A 82 10.77 -7.87 -6.13
N GLY A 83 9.60 -7.43 -6.61
CA GLY A 83 8.31 -7.77 -5.99
C GLY A 83 7.90 -6.88 -4.82
N HIS A 84 8.61 -5.77 -4.55
CA HIS A 84 8.21 -4.80 -3.54
C HIS A 84 6.95 -4.05 -3.96
N VAL A 85 5.94 -4.06 -3.10
CA VAL A 85 4.65 -3.37 -3.31
C VAL A 85 4.30 -2.60 -2.06
N LEU A 86 3.85 -1.37 -2.24
CA LEU A 86 3.31 -0.53 -1.18
C LEU A 86 1.78 -0.49 -1.28
N VAL A 87 1.13 -0.60 -0.13
CA VAL A 87 -0.32 -0.42 -0.01
C VAL A 87 -0.59 0.62 1.05
N GLY A 88 -1.11 1.76 0.65
CA GLY A 88 -1.41 2.89 1.53
C GLY A 88 -2.90 3.02 1.80
N TYR A 89 -3.26 3.18 3.06
CA TYR A 89 -4.59 3.55 3.52
C TYR A 89 -4.53 4.97 4.09
N GLY A 90 -5.26 5.89 3.44
CA GLY A 90 -5.30 7.29 3.81
C GLY A 90 -6.34 7.57 4.89
N SER A 91 -6.01 8.48 5.81
CA SER A 91 -6.90 8.96 6.86
C SER A 91 -6.65 10.43 7.15
N GLU A 92 -7.68 11.14 7.65
CA GLU A 92 -7.55 12.53 8.07
C GLU A 92 -6.63 12.67 9.28
N ASP A 93 -6.72 11.73 10.22
CA ASP A 93 -5.94 11.70 11.45
C ASP A 93 -5.69 10.27 11.94
N MET A 94 -5.08 10.12 13.11
CA MET A 94 -4.77 8.80 13.70
C MET A 94 -6.02 8.01 14.10
N SER A 95 -7.16 8.65 14.35
CA SER A 95 -8.38 7.95 14.73
C SER A 95 -8.93 7.10 13.59
N GLY A 96 -8.71 7.52 12.34
CA GLY A 96 -9.09 6.75 11.16
C GLY A 96 -8.28 5.44 11.00
N ILE A 97 -7.05 5.42 11.53
CA ILE A 97 -6.26 4.19 11.61
C ILE A 97 -6.84 3.22 12.64
N ASP A 98 -7.29 3.74 13.78
CA ASP A 98 -7.91 2.94 14.86
C ASP A 98 -9.29 2.42 14.42
N ASN A 99 -10.04 3.19 13.62
CA ASN A 99 -11.36 2.83 13.10
C ASN A 99 -11.32 1.84 11.91
N GLU A 100 -10.15 1.41 11.48
CA GLU A 100 -9.99 0.37 10.44
C GLU A 100 -10.82 -0.90 10.76
N SER A 101 -11.00 -1.18 12.06
CA SER A 101 -11.83 -2.29 12.54
C SER A 101 -13.32 -2.18 12.17
N GLU A 102 -13.85 -0.98 11.94
CA GLU A 102 -15.26 -0.76 11.57
C GLU A 102 -15.48 -0.80 10.04
N THR A 103 -14.48 -0.41 9.28
CA THR A 103 -14.56 -0.30 7.82
C THR A 103 -14.25 -1.63 7.14
N TRP A 104 -13.24 -2.33 7.64
CA TRP A 104 -12.78 -3.57 7.03
C TRP A 104 -13.84 -4.68 6.95
N PRO A 105 -14.69 -4.94 7.98
CA PRO A 105 -15.80 -5.88 7.86
C PRO A 105 -16.76 -5.56 6.71
N LYS A 106 -17.04 -4.27 6.44
CA LYS A 106 -17.89 -3.86 5.33
C LYS A 106 -17.26 -4.16 3.98
N VAL A 107 -15.94 -3.95 3.86
CA VAL A 107 -15.19 -4.30 2.65
C VAL A 107 -15.19 -5.82 2.43
N MET A 108 -15.03 -6.62 3.49
CA MET A 108 -15.12 -8.08 3.41
C MET A 108 -16.50 -8.55 2.94
N GLU A 109 -17.57 -7.98 3.49
CA GLU A 109 -18.94 -8.28 3.08
C GLU A 109 -19.17 -7.91 1.61
N ALA A 110 -18.81 -6.70 1.20
CA ALA A 110 -18.88 -6.27 -0.19
C ALA A 110 -18.05 -7.15 -1.13
N TYR A 111 -16.90 -7.64 -0.68
CA TYR A 111 -16.07 -8.58 -1.43
C TYR A 111 -16.81 -9.91 -1.69
N LYS A 112 -17.42 -10.49 -0.64
CA LYS A 112 -18.20 -11.72 -0.74
C LYS A 112 -19.43 -11.56 -1.65
N GLU A 113 -20.11 -10.45 -1.56
CA GLU A 113 -21.23 -10.15 -2.44
C GLU A 113 -20.82 -10.05 -3.93
N LEU A 114 -19.64 -9.48 -4.22
CA LEU A 114 -19.16 -9.30 -5.58
C LEU A 114 -18.57 -10.56 -6.19
N PHE A 115 -17.91 -11.41 -5.40
CA PHE A 115 -17.08 -12.50 -5.90
C PHE A 115 -17.47 -13.90 -5.40
N GLY A 116 -18.45 -13.99 -4.49
CA GLY A 116 -18.95 -15.24 -3.89
C GLY A 116 -18.59 -15.40 -2.42
N GLU A 117 -19.39 -16.17 -1.70
CA GLU A 117 -19.34 -16.29 -0.23
C GLU A 117 -17.96 -16.69 0.32
N ASP A 118 -17.31 -17.67 -0.29
CA ASP A 118 -16.01 -18.19 0.16
C ASP A 118 -14.81 -17.45 -0.49
N SER A 119 -15.09 -16.42 -1.31
CA SER A 119 -14.06 -15.82 -2.16
C SER A 119 -13.02 -15.05 -1.35
N PHE A 120 -13.44 -14.37 -0.28
CA PHE A 120 -12.53 -13.56 0.51
C PHE A 120 -11.49 -14.44 1.22
N GLU A 121 -11.92 -15.47 1.90
CA GLU A 121 -11.06 -16.39 2.64
C GLU A 121 -10.08 -17.11 1.72
N ASN A 122 -10.58 -17.62 0.58
CA ASN A 122 -9.77 -18.33 -0.40
C ASN A 122 -8.71 -17.41 -1.04
N ASP A 123 -9.12 -16.20 -1.44
CA ASP A 123 -8.21 -15.25 -2.09
C ASP A 123 -7.22 -14.65 -1.06
N GLN A 124 -7.62 -14.46 0.19
CA GLN A 124 -6.73 -14.02 1.25
C GLN A 124 -5.67 -15.08 1.58
N GLU A 125 -6.04 -16.35 1.61
CA GLU A 125 -5.08 -17.44 1.79
C GLU A 125 -4.08 -17.49 0.64
N ALA A 126 -4.56 -17.41 -0.61
CA ALA A 126 -3.70 -17.36 -1.78
C ALA A 126 -2.78 -16.13 -1.77
N PHE A 127 -3.31 -14.96 -1.39
CA PHE A 127 -2.55 -13.73 -1.20
C PHE A 127 -1.45 -13.91 -0.13
N ASN A 128 -1.77 -14.45 1.03
CA ASN A 128 -0.78 -14.69 2.09
C ASN A 128 0.32 -15.64 1.62
N ASN A 129 -0.05 -16.68 0.87
CA ASN A 129 0.89 -17.64 0.29
C ASN A 129 1.75 -17.03 -0.83
N SER A 130 1.33 -15.93 -1.44
CA SER A 130 2.06 -15.20 -2.47
C SER A 130 3.19 -14.31 -1.92
N LEU A 131 3.22 -14.09 -0.61
CA LEU A 131 4.20 -13.22 0.05
C LEU A 131 5.43 -13.98 0.52
N GLU A 132 6.58 -13.33 0.47
CA GLU A 132 7.79 -13.81 1.15
C GLU A 132 7.56 -13.82 2.67
N MET A 133 8.27 -14.71 3.37
CA MET A 133 8.18 -14.78 4.84
C MET A 133 8.86 -13.59 5.54
N TRP A 134 9.62 -12.78 4.80
CA TRP A 134 10.42 -11.67 5.31
C TRP A 134 10.20 -10.40 4.49
N GLY A 135 10.56 -9.25 5.05
CA GLY A 135 10.49 -7.96 4.36
C GLY A 135 9.09 -7.36 4.31
N ASN A 136 8.09 -7.96 5.00
CA ASN A 136 6.76 -7.37 5.13
C ASN A 136 6.70 -6.59 6.44
N PHE A 137 6.33 -5.33 6.38
CA PHE A 137 6.19 -4.46 7.55
C PHE A 137 5.20 -3.34 7.27
N SER A 138 4.90 -2.53 8.29
CA SER A 138 4.03 -1.36 8.14
C SER A 138 4.68 -0.11 8.73
N GLU A 139 4.33 1.02 8.17
CA GLU A 139 4.75 2.34 8.61
C GLU A 139 3.56 3.28 8.68
N ILE A 140 3.70 4.35 9.47
CA ILE A 140 2.78 5.48 9.46
C ILE A 140 3.50 6.66 8.83
N TRP A 141 2.95 7.16 7.72
CA TRP A 141 3.44 8.37 7.06
C TRP A 141 2.53 9.54 7.39
N ARG A 142 3.15 10.68 7.63
CA ARG A 142 2.46 11.95 7.82
C ARG A 142 2.79 12.89 6.66
N TRP A 143 1.77 13.41 6.00
CA TRP A 143 1.97 14.44 5.00
C TRP A 143 2.30 15.77 5.67
N LEU A 144 3.39 16.40 5.21
CA LEU A 144 3.87 17.70 5.66
C LEU A 144 3.77 18.67 4.48
N PRO A 145 2.70 19.50 4.41
CA PRO A 145 2.46 20.39 3.27
C PRO A 145 3.63 21.35 3.02
N GLU A 146 4.26 21.81 4.10
CA GLU A 146 5.38 22.75 4.05
C GLU A 146 6.66 22.17 3.43
N LEU A 147 6.76 20.85 3.36
CA LEU A 147 7.88 20.12 2.73
C LEU A 147 7.51 19.51 1.38
N SER A 148 6.25 19.63 0.99
CA SER A 148 5.74 19.04 -0.25
C SER A 148 5.92 20.01 -1.41
N SER A 149 6.19 19.49 -2.60
CA SER A 149 6.16 20.29 -3.82
C SER A 149 4.75 20.84 -4.04
N PRO A 150 4.60 22.08 -4.50
CA PRO A 150 3.29 22.61 -4.84
C PRO A 150 2.65 21.74 -5.93
N PRO A 151 1.30 21.59 -5.93
CA PRO A 151 0.61 20.86 -6.98
C PRO A 151 1.00 21.43 -8.34
N VAL A 152 1.36 20.57 -9.28
CA VAL A 152 1.57 21.00 -10.66
C VAL A 152 0.23 21.46 -11.20
N ALA A 153 0.13 22.73 -11.56
CA ALA A 153 -1.06 23.25 -12.25
C ALA A 153 -1.21 22.48 -13.57
N VAL A 154 -2.23 21.66 -13.67
CA VAL A 154 -2.61 21.02 -14.93
C VAL A 154 -3.34 22.10 -15.73
N ASN A 155 -2.66 22.64 -16.74
CA ASN A 155 -3.24 23.57 -17.73
C ASN A 155 -4.09 22.81 -18.74
#